data_1f06d542cbed1249c30ead888931d750
#
_entry.id   1f06d542cbed1249c30ead888931d750
#
_cell.length_a   1.000
_cell.length_b   1.000
_cell.length_c   1.000
_cell.angle_alpha   90.00
_cell.angle_beta   90.00
_cell.angle_gamma   90.00
#
_symmetry.space_group_name_H-M   'P 1'
#
loop_
_entity.id
_entity.type
_entity.pdbx_description
1 polymer ?
#
loop_
_entity_poly.entity_id
_entity_poly.type
_entity_poly.pdbx_seq_one_letter_code
_entity_poly.pdbx_strand_id
1 'polypeptide(L)'
;IGTIVCFMIIGYFGMWKNCMATVAIISVSTLVCIVVGIPIGVLMSKSSRAEKAILPVLDMMQTIPSFVYLIPIIMLLGIGKVPGLLAVCIYALPPVVRLTNLGIREVDKETLEASEAFGATPMQKLKSVQIPLSLPTIFAGINQTIMMALAMVVIASMIGVKGLGVPILQAISNQYLALGMMNGLAIVALAIIFDLSLIHISEPTRPPE
;
A
#
# COMPACT_ATOMS: atom_id res chain seq x y z
N ILE A 1 10.36 20.64 -1.12
CA ILE A 1 10.51 21.25 -2.48
C ILE A 1 10.05 20.26 -3.55
N GLY A 2 10.47 18.98 -3.53
CA GLY A 2 10.11 17.98 -4.55
C GLY A 2 8.60 17.77 -4.71
N THR A 3 7.84 17.68 -3.62
CA THR A 3 6.37 17.55 -3.64
C THR A 3 5.68 18.71 -4.34
N ILE A 4 6.12 19.94 -4.08
CA ILE A 4 5.55 21.15 -4.71
C ILE A 4 5.79 21.14 -6.22
N VAL A 5 7.01 20.78 -6.65
CA VAL A 5 7.36 20.66 -8.07
C VAL A 5 6.49 19.61 -8.77
N CYS A 6 6.30 18.44 -8.16
CA CYS A 6 5.44 17.39 -8.71
C CYS A 6 3.98 17.86 -8.86
N PHE A 7 3.42 18.56 -7.86
CA PHE A 7 2.06 19.11 -7.95
C PHE A 7 1.94 20.21 -9.01
N MET A 8 2.96 21.07 -9.15
CA MET A 8 2.97 22.10 -10.19
C MET A 8 3.00 21.49 -11.60
N ILE A 9 3.78 20.45 -11.81
CA ILE A 9 3.84 19.73 -13.09
C ILE A 9 2.47 19.12 -13.42
N ILE A 10 1.86 18.41 -12.46
CA ILE A 10 0.53 17.80 -12.65
C ILE A 10 -0.54 18.85 -12.95
N GLY A 11 -0.48 20.00 -12.28
CA GLY A 11 -1.41 21.12 -12.51
C GLY A 11 -1.23 21.77 -13.88
N TYR A 12 0.01 22.02 -14.27
CA TYR A 12 0.35 22.64 -15.57
C TYR A 12 -0.15 21.83 -16.77
N PHE A 13 -0.03 20.50 -16.71
CA PHE A 13 -0.51 19.60 -17.76
C PHE A 13 -2.01 19.29 -17.71
N GLY A 14 -2.78 19.95 -16.84
CA GLY A 14 -4.24 19.75 -16.75
C GLY A 14 -4.68 18.36 -16.27
N MET A 15 -3.79 17.56 -15.69
CA MET A 15 -4.05 16.19 -15.24
C MET A 15 -4.68 16.12 -13.84
N TRP A 16 -4.98 17.28 -13.25
CA TRP A 16 -5.44 17.41 -11.87
C TRP A 16 -6.64 16.50 -11.52
N LYS A 17 -7.65 16.48 -12.38
CA LYS A 17 -8.87 15.67 -12.14
C LYS A 17 -8.57 14.18 -12.07
N ASN A 18 -7.77 13.66 -13.01
CA ASN A 18 -7.39 12.25 -13.05
C ASN A 18 -6.44 11.89 -11.91
N CYS A 19 -5.54 12.81 -11.57
CA CYS A 19 -4.64 12.68 -10.43
C CYS A 19 -5.42 12.55 -9.11
N MET A 20 -6.36 13.46 -8.85
CA MET A 20 -7.19 13.40 -7.63
C MET A 20 -8.05 12.15 -7.56
N ALA A 21 -8.59 11.67 -8.69
CA ALA A 21 -9.31 10.41 -8.74
C ALA A 21 -8.41 9.21 -8.38
N THR A 22 -7.17 9.20 -8.87
CA THR A 22 -6.17 8.18 -8.53
C THR A 22 -5.80 8.24 -7.04
N VAL A 23 -5.51 9.44 -6.52
CA VAL A 23 -5.20 9.65 -5.09
C VAL A 23 -6.34 9.15 -4.20
N ALA A 24 -7.59 9.47 -4.54
CA ALA A 24 -8.75 9.02 -3.77
C ALA A 24 -8.83 7.49 -3.69
N ILE A 25 -8.67 6.78 -4.82
CA ILE A 25 -8.72 5.32 -4.84
C ILE A 25 -7.58 4.71 -4.04
N ILE A 26 -6.35 5.20 -4.22
CA ILE A 26 -5.18 4.71 -3.50
C ILE A 26 -5.34 4.93 -2.00
N SER A 27 -5.76 6.13 -1.58
CA SER A 27 -5.95 6.45 -0.17
C SER A 27 -7.00 5.54 0.48
N VAL A 28 -8.14 5.34 -0.17
CA VAL A 28 -9.20 4.44 0.34
C VAL A 28 -8.71 2.98 0.36
N SER A 29 -8.07 2.50 -0.71
CA SER A 29 -7.53 1.14 -0.76
C SER A 29 -6.47 0.90 0.32
N THR A 30 -5.55 1.84 0.49
CA THR A 30 -4.50 1.76 1.51
C THR A 30 -5.10 1.77 2.91
N LEU A 31 -6.09 2.62 3.17
CA LEU A 31 -6.79 2.64 4.46
C LEU A 31 -7.45 1.29 4.77
N VAL A 32 -8.13 0.70 3.80
CA VAL A 32 -8.71 -0.64 3.94
C VAL A 32 -7.62 -1.68 4.21
N CYS A 33 -6.51 -1.64 3.47
CA CYS A 33 -5.37 -2.55 3.68
C CYS A 33 -4.75 -2.38 5.07
N ILE A 34 -4.65 -1.17 5.60
CA ILE A 34 -4.15 -0.90 6.95
C ILE A 34 -5.10 -1.49 8.00
N VAL A 35 -6.40 -1.17 7.88
CA VAL A 35 -7.42 -1.62 8.86
C VAL A 35 -7.55 -3.14 8.90
N VAL A 36 -7.39 -3.82 7.79
CA VAL A 36 -7.46 -5.28 7.69
C VAL A 36 -6.09 -5.93 7.91
N GLY A 37 -5.05 -5.37 7.30
CA GLY A 37 -3.73 -5.99 7.26
C GLY A 37 -2.95 -5.93 8.57
N ILE A 38 -3.00 -4.81 9.29
CA ILE A 38 -2.31 -4.69 10.58
C ILE A 38 -2.85 -5.70 11.60
N PRO A 39 -4.18 -5.84 11.83
CA PRO A 39 -4.70 -6.87 12.72
C PRO A 39 -4.31 -8.30 12.32
N ILE A 40 -4.32 -8.62 11.02
CA ILE A 40 -3.88 -9.93 10.53
C ILE A 40 -2.39 -10.14 10.81
N GLY A 41 -1.53 -9.14 10.55
CA GLY A 41 -0.10 -9.20 10.84
C GLY A 41 0.18 -9.40 12.35
N VAL A 42 -0.55 -8.68 13.20
CA VAL A 42 -0.49 -8.88 14.67
C VAL A 42 -0.93 -10.28 15.07
N LEU A 43 -1.98 -10.82 14.46
CA LEU A 43 -2.42 -12.21 14.73
C LEU A 43 -1.34 -13.22 14.34
N MET A 44 -0.71 -13.04 13.18
CA MET A 44 0.39 -13.88 12.70
C MET A 44 1.60 -13.81 13.64
N SER A 45 1.94 -12.64 14.15
CA SER A 45 3.08 -12.46 15.06
C SER A 45 2.91 -13.21 16.38
N LYS A 46 1.67 -13.36 16.86
CA LYS A 46 1.33 -14.05 18.10
C LYS A 46 1.19 -15.56 17.97
N SER A 47 0.92 -16.08 16.79
CA SER A 47 0.61 -17.49 16.57
C SER A 47 1.36 -18.05 15.37
N SER A 48 2.32 -18.94 15.61
CA SER A 48 3.04 -19.65 14.55
C SER A 48 2.11 -20.54 13.69
N ARG A 49 0.96 -20.95 14.23
CA ARG A 49 -0.05 -21.67 13.43
C ARG A 49 -0.75 -20.75 12.47
N ALA A 50 -1.14 -19.54 12.93
CA ALA A 50 -1.74 -18.53 12.08
C ALA A 50 -0.77 -18.09 10.97
N GLU A 51 0.49 -17.86 11.31
CA GLU A 51 1.53 -17.53 10.34
C GLU A 51 1.67 -18.58 9.25
N LYS A 52 1.85 -19.85 9.62
CA LYS A 52 1.98 -20.98 8.67
C LYS A 52 0.75 -21.16 7.77
N ALA A 53 -0.43 -20.79 8.23
CA ALA A 53 -1.66 -20.86 7.44
C ALA A 53 -1.84 -19.65 6.51
N ILE A 54 -1.47 -18.46 6.96
CA ILE A 54 -1.70 -17.21 6.21
C ILE A 54 -0.59 -16.93 5.21
N LEU A 55 0.68 -17.23 5.52
CA LEU A 55 1.81 -16.98 4.61
C LEU A 55 1.61 -17.56 3.20
N PRO A 56 1.20 -18.85 3.03
CA PRO A 56 0.97 -19.39 1.69
C PRO A 56 -0.13 -18.65 0.92
N VAL A 57 -1.15 -18.14 1.61
CA VAL A 57 -2.21 -17.34 0.99
C VAL A 57 -1.65 -16.00 0.49
N LEU A 58 -0.84 -15.33 1.32
CA LEU A 58 -0.16 -14.09 0.90
C LEU A 58 0.82 -14.34 -0.25
N ASP A 59 1.52 -15.49 -0.27
CA ASP A 59 2.40 -15.90 -1.36
C ASP A 59 1.61 -16.07 -2.66
N MET A 60 0.49 -16.80 -2.63
CA MET A 60 -0.39 -16.93 -3.79
C MET A 60 -0.89 -15.57 -4.27
N MET A 61 -1.30 -14.67 -3.35
CA MET A 61 -1.75 -13.34 -3.71
C MET A 61 -0.68 -12.51 -4.43
N GLN A 62 0.60 -12.74 -4.21
CA GLN A 62 1.69 -12.02 -4.87
C GLN A 62 2.21 -12.70 -6.14
N THR A 63 2.02 -14.01 -6.27
CA THR A 63 2.47 -14.77 -7.45
C THR A 63 1.47 -14.79 -8.59
N ILE A 64 0.18 -14.65 -8.27
CA ILE A 64 -0.88 -14.60 -9.29
C ILE A 64 -0.77 -13.29 -10.08
N PRO A 65 -0.72 -13.32 -11.42
CA PRO A 65 -0.72 -12.12 -12.24
C PRO A 65 -1.92 -11.22 -11.92
N SER A 66 -1.66 -9.92 -11.81
CA SER A 66 -2.66 -8.92 -11.39
C SER A 66 -3.96 -8.94 -12.24
N PHE A 67 -3.86 -9.27 -13.52
CA PHE A 67 -5.03 -9.43 -14.40
C PHE A 67 -5.96 -10.57 -13.97
N VAL A 68 -5.42 -11.63 -13.39
CA VAL A 68 -6.20 -12.81 -12.99
C VAL A 68 -7.19 -12.47 -11.87
N TYR A 69 -6.87 -11.50 -11.02
CA TYR A 69 -7.79 -11.01 -9.99
C TYR A 69 -9.03 -10.33 -10.56
N LEU A 70 -8.89 -9.68 -11.73
CA LEU A 70 -9.98 -8.93 -12.33
C LEU A 70 -11.11 -9.86 -12.80
N ILE A 71 -10.77 -11.07 -13.27
CA ILE A 71 -11.75 -11.99 -13.86
C ILE A 71 -12.86 -12.35 -12.86
N PRO A 72 -12.57 -12.98 -11.70
CA PRO A 72 -13.62 -13.33 -10.73
C PRO A 72 -14.33 -12.10 -10.16
N ILE A 73 -13.62 -10.99 -9.96
CA ILE A 73 -14.20 -9.76 -9.44
C ILE A 73 -15.21 -9.18 -10.42
N ILE A 74 -14.89 -9.14 -11.72
CA ILE A 74 -15.81 -8.68 -12.76
C ILE A 74 -17.02 -9.62 -12.88
N MET A 75 -16.80 -10.92 -12.84
CA MET A 75 -17.87 -11.90 -12.94
C MET A 75 -18.88 -11.82 -11.78
N LEU A 76 -18.40 -11.50 -10.57
CA LEU A 76 -19.24 -11.42 -9.37
C LEU A 76 -19.88 -10.06 -9.17
N LEU A 77 -19.16 -8.97 -9.45
CA LEU A 77 -19.55 -7.61 -9.08
C LEU A 77 -19.75 -6.67 -10.28
N GLY A 78 -19.46 -7.15 -11.49
CA GLY A 78 -19.53 -6.34 -12.70
C GLY A 78 -18.37 -5.35 -12.85
N ILE A 79 -18.55 -4.37 -13.73
CA ILE A 79 -17.56 -3.31 -14.03
C ILE A 79 -17.91 -2.07 -13.21
N GLY A 80 -16.91 -1.46 -12.56
CA GLY A 80 -17.15 -0.24 -11.81
C GLY A 80 -16.08 0.11 -10.78
N LYS A 81 -16.32 1.18 -10.02
CA LYS A 81 -15.38 1.67 -9.02
C LYS A 81 -15.20 0.71 -7.84
N VAL A 82 -16.27 0.08 -7.37
CA VAL A 82 -16.22 -0.84 -6.21
C VAL A 82 -15.44 -2.11 -6.54
N PRO A 83 -15.74 -2.82 -7.65
CA PRO A 83 -14.91 -3.95 -8.07
C PRO A 83 -13.44 -3.59 -8.26
N GLY A 84 -13.16 -2.43 -8.84
CA GLY A 84 -11.80 -1.95 -9.02
C GLY A 84 -11.09 -1.67 -7.71
N LEU A 85 -11.77 -1.05 -6.73
CA LEU A 85 -11.22 -0.82 -5.40
C LEU A 85 -10.88 -2.16 -4.70
N LEU A 86 -11.76 -3.15 -4.78
CA LEU A 86 -11.52 -4.48 -4.21
C LEU A 86 -10.31 -5.16 -4.86
N ALA A 87 -10.17 -5.07 -6.18
CA ALA A 87 -9.01 -5.60 -6.89
C ALA A 87 -7.70 -4.97 -6.41
N VAL A 88 -7.69 -3.64 -6.25
CA VAL A 88 -6.53 -2.91 -5.71
C VAL A 88 -6.23 -3.36 -4.27
N CYS A 89 -7.25 -3.48 -3.41
CA CYS A 89 -7.07 -3.92 -2.02
C CYS A 89 -6.47 -5.33 -1.94
N ILE A 90 -7.02 -6.30 -2.68
CA ILE A 90 -6.54 -7.68 -2.68
C ILE A 90 -5.07 -7.73 -3.11
N TYR A 91 -4.72 -7.01 -4.18
CA TYR A 91 -3.36 -6.99 -4.69
C TYR A 91 -2.36 -6.30 -3.76
N ALA A 92 -2.78 -5.23 -3.09
CA ALA A 92 -1.92 -4.38 -2.28
C ALA A 92 -1.84 -4.79 -0.79
N LEU A 93 -2.69 -5.71 -0.32
CA LEU A 93 -2.76 -6.14 1.08
C LEU A 93 -1.50 -6.86 1.61
N PRO A 94 -0.84 -7.76 0.86
CA PRO A 94 0.21 -8.62 1.42
C PRO A 94 1.39 -7.90 2.09
N PRO A 95 1.94 -6.79 1.57
CA PRO A 95 3.09 -6.14 2.20
C PRO A 95 2.83 -5.65 3.62
N VAL A 96 1.71 -4.97 3.86
CA VAL A 96 1.40 -4.46 5.21
C VAL A 96 1.20 -5.61 6.21
N VAL A 97 0.60 -6.73 5.79
CA VAL A 97 0.44 -7.91 6.65
C VAL A 97 1.79 -8.51 7.01
N ARG A 98 2.66 -8.74 6.00
CA ARG A 98 3.98 -9.35 6.20
C ARG A 98 4.89 -8.48 7.05
N LEU A 99 5.00 -7.20 6.73
CA LEU A 99 5.91 -6.30 7.44
C LEU A 99 5.41 -5.98 8.84
N THR A 100 4.10 -6.01 9.09
CA THR A 100 3.56 -5.95 10.46
C THR A 100 3.96 -7.20 11.27
N ASN A 101 3.81 -8.40 10.70
CA ASN A 101 4.23 -9.64 11.36
C ASN A 101 5.74 -9.63 11.64
N LEU A 102 6.54 -9.27 10.64
CA LEU A 102 8.00 -9.22 10.73
C LEU A 102 8.46 -8.22 11.79
N GLY A 103 7.99 -6.98 11.72
CA GLY A 103 8.40 -5.92 12.64
C GLY A 103 8.11 -6.25 14.10
N ILE A 104 6.95 -6.89 14.39
CA ILE A 104 6.62 -7.30 15.76
C ILE A 104 7.51 -8.45 16.24
N ARG A 105 7.92 -9.36 15.35
CA ARG A 105 8.78 -10.50 15.71
C ARG A 105 10.25 -10.14 15.84
N GLU A 106 10.70 -9.11 15.13
CA GLU A 106 12.10 -8.63 15.16
C GLU A 106 12.39 -7.70 16.32
N VAL A 107 11.40 -7.35 17.14
CA VAL A 107 11.66 -6.59 18.37
C VAL A 107 12.66 -7.33 19.25
N ASP A 108 13.69 -6.60 19.69
CA ASP A 108 14.79 -7.13 20.47
C ASP A 108 14.34 -7.93 21.70
N LYS A 109 14.92 -9.13 21.86
CA LYS A 109 14.56 -10.05 22.94
C LYS A 109 14.90 -9.50 24.31
N GLU A 110 16.01 -8.80 24.46
CA GLU A 110 16.42 -8.19 25.74
C GLU A 110 15.39 -7.15 26.19
N THR A 111 14.87 -6.36 25.27
CA THR A 111 13.78 -5.40 25.54
C THR A 111 12.50 -6.10 25.97
N LEU A 112 12.17 -7.25 25.37
CA LEU A 112 10.98 -8.02 25.73
C LEU A 112 11.15 -8.66 27.11
N GLU A 113 12.31 -9.24 27.41
CA GLU A 113 12.65 -9.81 28.72
C GLU A 113 12.63 -8.76 29.82
N ALA A 114 13.21 -7.57 29.56
CA ALA A 114 13.13 -6.45 30.48
C ALA A 114 11.67 -6.07 30.79
N SER A 115 10.81 -5.98 29.77
CA SER A 115 9.38 -5.68 29.98
C SER A 115 8.67 -6.72 30.82
N GLU A 116 9.01 -8.00 30.69
CA GLU A 116 8.50 -9.09 31.51
C GLU A 116 8.99 -9.03 32.94
N ALA A 117 10.27 -8.68 33.15
CA ALA A 117 10.83 -8.49 34.48
C ALA A 117 10.14 -7.36 35.27
N PHE A 118 9.64 -6.33 34.57
CA PHE A 118 8.79 -5.27 35.15
C PHE A 118 7.33 -5.68 35.33
N GLY A 119 6.96 -6.94 35.06
CA GLY A 119 5.61 -7.47 35.27
C GLY A 119 4.61 -7.10 34.17
N ALA A 120 5.06 -6.78 32.96
CA ALA A 120 4.16 -6.46 31.86
C ALA A 120 3.34 -7.67 31.42
N THR A 121 2.04 -7.52 31.35
CA THR A 121 1.15 -8.54 30.78
C THR A 121 1.40 -8.68 29.26
N PRO A 122 1.05 -9.82 28.62
CA PRO A 122 1.23 -10.02 27.17
C PRO A 122 0.58 -8.92 26.32
N MET A 123 -0.53 -8.35 26.78
CA MET A 123 -1.20 -7.26 26.06
C MET A 123 -0.47 -5.91 26.25
N GLN A 124 0.07 -5.66 27.43
CA GLN A 124 0.90 -4.47 27.69
C GLN A 124 2.20 -4.55 26.91
N LYS A 125 2.88 -5.70 26.90
CA LYS A 125 4.06 -5.96 26.08
C LYS A 125 3.80 -5.68 24.61
N LEU A 126 2.69 -6.20 24.06
CA LEU A 126 2.33 -5.90 22.67
C LEU A 126 2.10 -4.43 22.40
N LYS A 127 1.23 -3.76 23.21
CA LYS A 127 0.78 -2.39 22.91
C LYS A 127 1.83 -1.34 23.24
N SER A 128 2.58 -1.53 24.33
CA SER A 128 3.49 -0.50 24.87
C SER A 128 4.94 -0.72 24.47
N VAL A 129 5.32 -1.91 23.98
CA VAL A 129 6.70 -2.23 23.60
C VAL A 129 6.78 -2.65 22.13
N GLN A 130 6.12 -3.76 21.76
CA GLN A 130 6.29 -4.36 20.44
C GLN A 130 5.75 -3.47 19.31
N ILE A 131 4.52 -2.98 19.41
CA ILE A 131 3.93 -2.12 18.37
C ILE A 131 4.72 -0.83 18.20
N PRO A 132 5.05 -0.05 19.25
CA PRO A 132 5.84 1.16 19.09
C PRO A 132 7.21 0.93 18.45
N LEU A 133 7.93 -0.12 18.86
CA LEU A 133 9.25 -0.44 18.31
C LEU A 133 9.18 -1.00 16.87
N SER A 134 8.05 -1.60 16.47
CA SER A 134 7.83 -2.11 15.11
C SER A 134 7.28 -1.06 14.14
N LEU A 135 6.93 0.14 14.61
CA LEU A 135 6.34 1.18 13.76
C LEU A 135 7.15 1.49 12.50
N PRO A 136 8.49 1.61 12.51
CA PRO A 136 9.25 1.86 11.29
C PRO A 136 9.04 0.77 10.23
N THR A 137 9.04 -0.51 10.63
CA THR A 137 8.79 -1.65 9.73
C THR A 137 7.34 -1.70 9.25
N ILE A 138 6.37 -1.35 10.12
CA ILE A 138 4.95 -1.25 9.73
C ILE A 138 4.77 -0.13 8.70
N PHE A 139 5.38 1.05 8.90
CA PHE A 139 5.32 2.15 7.93
C PHE A 139 5.97 1.78 6.59
N ALA A 140 7.08 1.03 6.60
CA ALA A 140 7.65 0.47 5.38
C ALA A 140 6.65 -0.45 4.66
N GLY A 141 5.87 -1.24 5.40
CA GLY A 141 4.78 -2.06 4.87
C GLY A 141 3.65 -1.24 4.24
N ILE A 142 3.26 -0.15 4.89
CA ILE A 142 2.27 0.79 4.36
C ILE A 142 2.77 1.44 3.08
N ASN A 143 4.04 1.89 3.05
CA ASN A 143 4.64 2.49 1.86
C ASN A 143 4.64 1.51 0.68
N GLN A 144 5.07 0.28 0.90
CA GLN A 144 5.05 -0.76 -0.14
C GLN A 144 3.62 -1.08 -0.62
N THR A 145 2.63 -1.06 0.28
CA THR A 145 1.20 -1.21 -0.04
C THR A 145 0.73 -0.09 -0.98
N ILE A 146 1.12 1.16 -0.72
CA ILE A 146 0.79 2.30 -1.60
C ILE A 146 1.41 2.12 -2.98
N MET A 147 2.67 1.69 -3.06
CA MET A 147 3.34 1.45 -4.34
C MET A 147 2.66 0.35 -5.15
N MET A 148 2.25 -0.74 -4.50
CA MET A 148 1.47 -1.80 -5.15
C MET A 148 0.08 -1.33 -5.58
N ALA A 149 -0.59 -0.51 -4.76
CA ALA A 149 -1.87 0.08 -5.12
C ALA A 149 -1.76 0.99 -6.35
N LEU A 150 -0.70 1.82 -6.44
CA LEU A 150 -0.39 2.64 -7.61
C LEU A 150 -0.20 1.81 -8.88
N ALA A 151 0.56 0.73 -8.80
CA ALA A 151 0.76 -0.18 -9.93
C ALA A 151 -0.56 -0.80 -10.40
N MET A 152 -1.42 -1.20 -9.46
CA MET A 152 -2.69 -1.85 -9.77
C MET A 152 -3.76 -0.88 -10.32
N VAL A 153 -3.70 0.42 -9.99
CA VAL A 153 -4.69 1.41 -10.47
C VAL A 153 -4.74 1.49 -12.01
N VAL A 154 -3.59 1.34 -12.68
CA VAL A 154 -3.55 1.33 -14.16
C VAL A 154 -4.35 0.15 -14.69
N ILE A 155 -4.15 -1.02 -14.11
CA ILE A 155 -4.85 -2.25 -14.49
C ILE A 155 -6.34 -2.17 -14.12
N ALA A 156 -6.65 -1.65 -12.95
CA ALA A 156 -8.03 -1.45 -12.48
C ALA A 156 -8.82 -0.47 -13.38
N SER A 157 -8.14 0.42 -14.10
CA SER A 157 -8.82 1.31 -15.07
C SER A 157 -9.43 0.56 -16.25
N MET A 158 -8.97 -0.67 -16.56
CA MET A 158 -9.61 -1.55 -17.56
C MET A 158 -11.03 -1.97 -17.15
N ILE A 159 -11.35 -1.95 -15.87
CA ILE A 159 -12.65 -2.32 -15.34
C ILE A 159 -13.47 -1.10 -14.86
N GLY A 160 -13.18 0.07 -15.43
CA GLY A 160 -13.98 1.29 -15.21
C GLY A 160 -13.55 2.17 -14.03
N VAL A 161 -12.40 1.91 -13.44
CA VAL A 161 -11.81 2.81 -12.44
C VAL A 161 -11.29 4.07 -13.13
N LYS A 162 -11.82 5.24 -12.74
CA LYS A 162 -11.37 6.53 -13.27
C LYS A 162 -10.08 6.97 -12.60
N GLY A 163 -9.19 7.58 -13.37
CA GLY A 163 -7.91 8.10 -12.89
C GLY A 163 -6.87 8.21 -13.99
N LEU A 164 -5.60 8.33 -13.63
CA LEU A 164 -4.45 8.41 -14.54
C LEU A 164 -4.27 7.15 -15.40
N GLY A 165 -4.80 6.01 -14.97
CA GLY A 165 -4.74 4.76 -15.75
C GLY A 165 -5.56 4.82 -17.04
N VAL A 166 -6.67 5.55 -17.07
CA VAL A 166 -7.52 5.64 -18.27
C VAL A 166 -6.79 6.27 -19.46
N PRO A 167 -6.16 7.45 -19.34
CA PRO A 167 -5.36 8.02 -20.44
C PRO A 167 -4.20 7.12 -20.86
N ILE A 168 -3.59 6.37 -19.93
CA ILE A 168 -2.51 5.43 -20.25
C ILE A 168 -3.05 4.29 -21.13
N LEU A 169 -4.20 3.71 -20.79
CA LEU A 169 -4.82 2.68 -21.62
C LEU A 169 -5.20 3.22 -23.01
N GLN A 170 -5.74 4.44 -23.08
CA GLN A 170 -6.03 5.10 -24.35
C GLN A 170 -4.76 5.32 -25.20
N ALA A 171 -3.67 5.72 -24.52
CA ALA A 171 -2.38 5.91 -25.17
C ALA A 171 -1.83 4.59 -25.75
N ILE A 172 -1.96 3.50 -25.04
CA ILE A 172 -1.55 2.16 -25.50
C ILE A 172 -2.38 1.74 -26.71
N SER A 173 -3.73 1.85 -26.59
CA SER A 173 -4.64 1.41 -27.64
C SER A 173 -4.52 2.22 -28.94
N ASN A 174 -4.22 3.53 -28.84
CA ASN A 174 -4.13 4.43 -29.97
C ASN A 174 -2.67 4.79 -30.37
N GLN A 175 -1.69 4.18 -29.72
CA GLN A 175 -0.26 4.42 -29.94
C GLN A 175 0.17 5.90 -29.74
N TYR A 176 -0.48 6.61 -28.80
CA TYR A 176 -0.17 8.00 -28.45
C TYR A 176 0.96 8.07 -27.42
N LEU A 177 2.21 7.97 -27.88
CA LEU A 177 3.40 7.92 -27.02
C LEU A 177 3.46 9.08 -26.02
N ALA A 178 3.28 10.32 -26.49
CA ALA A 178 3.35 11.51 -25.63
C ALA A 178 2.32 11.46 -24.49
N LEU A 179 1.07 11.08 -24.77
CA LEU A 179 -0.01 10.97 -23.78
C LEU A 179 0.33 9.89 -22.73
N GLY A 180 0.84 8.74 -23.19
CA GLY A 180 1.24 7.64 -22.31
C GLY A 180 2.39 8.03 -21.38
N MET A 181 3.45 8.64 -21.93
CA MET A 181 4.60 9.09 -21.16
C MET A 181 4.22 10.16 -20.12
N MET A 182 3.43 11.15 -20.48
CA MET A 182 3.03 12.22 -19.55
C MET A 182 2.21 11.69 -18.39
N ASN A 183 1.23 10.81 -18.65
CA ASN A 183 0.41 10.23 -17.58
C ASN A 183 1.21 9.20 -16.76
N GLY A 184 2.14 8.47 -17.35
CA GLY A 184 3.08 7.60 -16.66
C GLY A 184 3.97 8.39 -15.70
N LEU A 185 4.57 9.50 -16.15
CA LEU A 185 5.35 10.40 -15.30
C LEU A 185 4.51 11.01 -14.16
N ALA A 186 3.23 11.30 -14.41
CA ALA A 186 2.33 11.76 -13.35
C ALA A 186 2.11 10.70 -12.26
N ILE A 187 2.04 9.40 -12.60
CA ILE A 187 1.98 8.32 -11.62
C ILE A 187 3.29 8.23 -10.83
N VAL A 188 4.44 8.35 -11.49
CA VAL A 188 5.74 8.38 -10.80
C VAL A 188 5.83 9.58 -9.86
N ALA A 189 5.37 10.76 -10.27
CA ALA A 189 5.33 11.94 -9.42
C ALA A 189 4.44 11.71 -8.18
N LEU A 190 3.28 11.05 -8.34
CA LEU A 190 2.44 10.65 -7.20
C LEU A 190 3.14 9.65 -6.28
N ALA A 191 3.83 8.66 -6.84
CA ALA A 191 4.61 7.70 -6.06
C ALA A 191 5.63 8.42 -5.16
N ILE A 192 6.40 9.36 -5.73
CA ILE A 192 7.38 10.18 -5.01
C ILE A 192 6.70 11.03 -3.91
N ILE A 193 5.54 11.61 -4.20
CA ILE A 193 4.80 12.41 -3.19
C ILE A 193 4.40 11.53 -1.99
N PHE A 194 3.86 10.34 -2.23
CA PHE A 194 3.46 9.43 -1.16
C PHE A 194 4.67 8.92 -0.37
N ASP A 195 5.75 8.54 -1.05
CA ASP A 195 6.98 8.06 -0.43
C ASP A 195 7.59 9.12 0.50
N LEU A 196 7.81 10.33 -0.01
CA LEU A 196 8.34 11.45 0.77
C LEU A 196 7.42 11.84 1.94
N SER A 197 6.11 11.73 1.76
CA SER A 197 5.14 12.04 2.82
C SER A 197 5.24 11.03 3.97
N LEU A 198 5.40 9.75 3.66
CA LEU A 198 5.51 8.68 4.67
C LEU A 198 6.87 8.67 5.38
N ILE A 199 7.96 8.91 4.68
CA ILE A 199 9.30 9.05 5.30
C ILE A 199 9.28 10.16 6.34
N HIS A 200 8.65 11.29 6.02
CA HIS A 200 8.57 12.41 6.97
C HIS A 200 7.72 12.10 8.21
N ILE A 201 6.77 11.17 8.11
CA ILE A 201 5.96 10.70 9.24
C ILE A 201 6.70 9.65 10.06
N SER A 202 7.46 8.76 9.42
CA SER A 202 8.13 7.65 10.09
C SER A 202 9.45 8.05 10.79
N GLU A 203 10.14 9.11 10.31
CA GLU A 203 11.39 9.62 10.88
C GLU A 203 11.32 11.14 11.15
N PRO A 204 10.49 11.62 12.09
CA PRO A 204 10.31 13.06 12.33
C PRO A 204 11.53 13.76 12.95
N THR A 205 12.59 13.04 13.33
CA THR A 205 13.69 13.56 14.16
C THR A 205 15.09 13.45 13.56
N ARG A 206 15.25 13.03 12.28
CA ARG A 206 16.57 13.18 11.65
C ARG A 206 16.77 14.63 11.20
N PRO A 207 17.72 15.39 11.81
CA PRO A 207 18.12 16.68 11.24
C PRO A 207 18.68 16.45 9.83
N PRO A 208 18.49 17.40 8.89
CA PRO A 208 19.12 17.33 7.58
C PRO A 208 20.65 17.32 7.78
N GLU A 209 21.30 16.25 7.29
CA GLU A 209 22.77 16.21 7.13
C GLU A 209 23.22 17.21 6.07
#